data_83f4e1586688adffd05d4b83649185e2
#
_entry.id   83f4e1586688adffd05d4b83649185e2
#
_cell.length_a   1.000
_cell.length_b   1.000
_cell.length_c   1.000
_cell.angle_alpha   90.00
_cell.angle_beta   90.00
_cell.angle_gamma   90.00
#
_symmetry.space_group_name_H-M   'P 1'
#
loop_
_entity.id
_entity.type
_entity.pdbx_description
1 polymer ?
#
loop_
_entity_poly.entity_id
_entity_poly.type
_entity_poly.pdbx_seq_one_letter_code
_entity_poly.pdbx_strand_id
1 'polypeptide(L)'
;MTAEPAPPPSPETNLRYRGDLVRLAAIDPEADAEVFAAWFDDPVGTRLAGFRPVWPMNRESARERLEEWVKASPGTINFAARTVADDRLVGGIGLMDINHIDGNAQLGLSVYRQDDWGQGYGREMIVLALRYAFNELNLHRVWLTTSAFNERAMKLYEKLGFRLEGRGREHVLLDGTRWDIVYMGMLRDEFEG
;
A
#
# COMPACT_ATOMS: atom_id res chain seq x y z
N MET A 1 -2.31 -45.61 3.20
CA MET A 1 -2.97 -44.63 4.08
C MET A 1 -3.03 -43.33 3.30
N THR A 2 -4.15 -43.04 2.68
CA THR A 2 -4.42 -41.76 2.00
C THR A 2 -4.73 -40.74 3.08
N ALA A 3 -3.92 -39.70 3.17
CA ALA A 3 -4.16 -38.59 4.08
C ALA A 3 -5.54 -37.96 3.74
N GLU A 4 -6.37 -37.80 4.75
CA GLU A 4 -7.66 -37.12 4.64
C GLU A 4 -7.42 -35.68 4.16
N PRO A 5 -8.16 -35.17 3.17
CA PRO A 5 -7.98 -33.80 2.72
C PRO A 5 -8.26 -32.85 3.88
N ALA A 6 -7.41 -31.81 4.02
CA ALA A 6 -7.60 -30.80 5.04
C ALA A 6 -9.02 -30.22 4.96
N PRO A 7 -9.68 -29.94 6.11
CA PRO A 7 -11.00 -29.34 6.10
C PRO A 7 -10.99 -27.99 5.38
N PRO A 8 -12.09 -27.62 4.72
CA PRO A 8 -12.20 -26.32 4.05
C PRO A 8 -11.98 -25.21 5.09
N PRO A 9 -11.36 -24.09 4.68
CA PRO A 9 -11.10 -22.97 5.59
C PRO A 9 -12.43 -22.48 6.18
N SER A 10 -12.41 -22.24 7.49
CA SER A 10 -13.58 -21.75 8.24
C SER A 10 -13.96 -20.32 7.79
N PRO A 11 -15.19 -19.83 8.05
CA PRO A 11 -15.61 -18.44 7.79
C PRO A 11 -14.72 -17.38 8.44
N GLU A 12 -13.91 -17.73 9.43
CA GLU A 12 -12.85 -16.89 10.03
C GLU A 12 -11.73 -16.52 9.05
N THR A 13 -11.69 -17.15 7.86
CA THR A 13 -10.74 -16.82 6.79
C THR A 13 -10.91 -15.38 6.28
N ASN A 14 -12.06 -14.74 6.48
CA ASN A 14 -12.28 -13.31 6.22
C ASN A 14 -11.47 -12.38 7.14
N LEU A 15 -10.86 -12.88 8.22
CA LEU A 15 -10.01 -12.10 9.12
C LEU A 15 -8.62 -11.81 8.53
N ARG A 16 -8.20 -12.52 7.47
CA ARG A 16 -6.86 -12.35 6.86
C ARG A 16 -6.62 -10.95 6.30
N TYR A 17 -7.69 -10.29 5.84
CA TYR A 17 -7.64 -8.95 5.25
C TYR A 17 -8.24 -7.89 6.16
N ARG A 18 -8.50 -8.21 7.42
CA ARG A 18 -9.14 -7.35 8.42
C ARG A 18 -8.25 -7.23 9.64
N GLY A 19 -7.94 -6.00 10.02
CA GLY A 19 -7.34 -5.60 11.28
C GLY A 19 -8.36 -5.06 12.26
N ASP A 20 -7.88 -4.34 13.25
CA ASP A 20 -8.72 -3.67 14.25
C ASP A 20 -9.30 -2.36 13.73
N LEU A 21 -8.51 -1.60 12.96
CA LEU A 21 -8.85 -0.29 12.44
C LEU A 21 -9.34 -0.32 11.00
N VAL A 22 -8.68 -1.13 10.15
CA VAL A 22 -8.97 -1.19 8.72
C VAL A 22 -9.12 -2.62 8.21
N ARG A 23 -9.80 -2.74 7.09
CA ARG A 23 -9.82 -3.95 6.26
C ARG A 23 -9.34 -3.62 4.84
N LEU A 24 -8.69 -4.56 4.19
CA LEU A 24 -8.40 -4.49 2.76
C LEU A 24 -9.61 -5.03 1.98
N ALA A 25 -10.02 -4.29 0.97
CA ALA A 25 -11.17 -4.59 0.13
C ALA A 25 -10.83 -4.41 -1.35
N ALA A 26 -11.68 -4.92 -2.22
CA ALA A 26 -11.64 -4.55 -3.62
C ALA A 26 -11.88 -3.04 -3.76
N ILE A 27 -11.20 -2.42 -4.73
CA ILE A 27 -11.47 -1.06 -5.13
C ILE A 27 -12.81 -1.04 -5.86
N ASP A 28 -13.69 -0.12 -5.50
CA ASP A 28 -14.92 0.19 -6.21
C ASP A 28 -14.75 1.51 -6.96
N PRO A 29 -14.46 1.49 -8.28
CA PRO A 29 -14.18 2.72 -9.03
C PRO A 29 -15.31 3.75 -8.96
N GLU A 30 -16.55 3.31 -8.90
CA GLU A 30 -17.70 4.21 -8.87
C GLU A 30 -17.87 4.86 -7.48
N ALA A 31 -17.77 4.07 -6.42
CA ALA A 31 -17.94 4.55 -5.05
C ALA A 31 -16.73 5.34 -4.53
N ASP A 32 -15.51 4.97 -4.96
CA ASP A 32 -14.26 5.50 -4.43
C ASP A 32 -13.76 6.75 -5.19
N ALA A 33 -14.29 7.02 -6.40
CA ALA A 33 -13.80 8.06 -7.28
C ALA A 33 -13.81 9.46 -6.67
N GLU A 34 -14.83 9.83 -5.90
CA GLU A 34 -14.92 11.16 -5.29
C GLU A 34 -13.84 11.39 -4.24
N VAL A 35 -13.62 10.39 -3.36
CA VAL A 35 -12.57 10.47 -2.32
C VAL A 35 -11.19 10.46 -2.96
N PHE A 36 -11.00 9.66 -4.00
CA PHE A 36 -9.74 9.58 -4.75
C PHE A 36 -9.44 10.88 -5.50
N ALA A 37 -10.43 11.51 -6.15
CA ALA A 37 -10.29 12.82 -6.79
C ALA A 37 -9.90 13.90 -5.78
N ALA A 38 -10.61 13.97 -4.64
CA ALA A 38 -10.31 14.92 -3.59
C ALA A 38 -8.88 14.76 -3.02
N TRP A 39 -8.36 13.54 -2.99
CA TRP A 39 -6.96 13.32 -2.60
C TRP A 39 -5.97 13.90 -3.62
N PHE A 40 -6.27 13.87 -4.92
CA PHE A 40 -5.42 14.49 -5.94
C PHE A 40 -5.43 16.03 -5.87
N ASP A 41 -6.45 16.63 -5.25
CA ASP A 41 -6.47 18.05 -4.93
C ASP A 41 -5.61 18.42 -3.70
N ASP A 42 -5.14 17.43 -2.94
CA ASP A 42 -4.18 17.62 -1.85
C ASP A 42 -2.73 17.43 -2.36
N PRO A 43 -2.00 18.51 -2.68
CA PRO A 43 -0.64 18.40 -3.20
C PRO A 43 0.35 17.88 -2.17
N VAL A 44 0.05 17.97 -0.88
CA VAL A 44 0.91 17.43 0.19
C VAL A 44 0.84 15.91 0.21
N GLY A 45 -0.38 15.35 0.28
CA GLY A 45 -0.60 13.91 0.32
C GLY A 45 -0.07 13.20 -0.92
N THR A 46 -0.39 13.73 -2.10
CA THR A 46 0.02 13.15 -3.39
C THR A 46 1.53 13.19 -3.61
N ARG A 47 2.20 14.30 -3.23
CA ARG A 47 3.66 14.41 -3.33
C ARG A 47 4.39 13.45 -2.38
N LEU A 48 3.88 13.27 -1.16
CA LEU A 48 4.41 12.30 -0.20
C LEU A 48 4.24 10.86 -0.69
N ALA A 49 3.17 10.57 -1.43
CA ALA A 49 2.93 9.29 -2.08
C ALA A 49 3.73 9.08 -3.38
N GLY A 50 4.51 10.06 -3.81
CA GLY A 50 5.38 9.97 -4.99
C GLY A 50 4.75 10.41 -6.30
N PHE A 51 3.51 10.90 -6.30
CA PHE A 51 2.86 11.41 -7.53
C PHE A 51 3.40 12.79 -7.89
N ARG A 52 4.01 12.90 -9.07
CA ARG A 52 4.57 14.13 -9.62
C ARG A 52 4.60 14.08 -11.13
N PRO A 53 4.23 15.17 -11.85
CA PRO A 53 3.56 16.36 -11.31
C PRO A 53 2.20 16.01 -10.70
N VAL A 54 1.74 16.85 -9.76
CA VAL A 54 0.37 16.77 -9.22
C VAL A 54 -0.54 17.64 -10.12
N TRP A 55 -1.71 17.12 -10.44
CA TRP A 55 -2.72 17.86 -11.22
C TRP A 55 -4.11 17.59 -10.63
N PRO A 56 -5.02 18.58 -10.70
CA PRO A 56 -6.41 18.38 -10.27
C PRO A 56 -7.06 17.24 -11.06
N MET A 57 -7.88 16.46 -10.41
CA MET A 57 -8.57 15.33 -11.02
C MET A 57 -10.06 15.43 -10.72
N ASN A 58 -10.90 15.40 -11.74
CA ASN A 58 -12.34 15.30 -11.53
C ASN A 58 -12.76 13.86 -11.24
N ARG A 59 -14.01 13.69 -10.77
CA ARG A 59 -14.55 12.36 -10.40
C ARG A 59 -14.47 11.35 -11.55
N GLU A 60 -14.75 11.77 -12.78
CA GLU A 60 -14.72 10.87 -13.95
C GLU A 60 -13.31 10.36 -14.24
N SER A 61 -12.31 11.25 -14.29
CA SER A 61 -10.90 10.87 -14.49
C SER A 61 -10.38 10.00 -13.33
N ALA A 62 -10.88 10.26 -12.13
CA ALA A 62 -10.55 9.44 -10.95
C ALA A 62 -11.14 8.02 -11.08
N ARG A 63 -12.40 7.90 -11.52
CA ARG A 63 -13.05 6.63 -11.78
C ARG A 63 -12.30 5.82 -12.83
N GLU A 64 -11.99 6.42 -13.98
CA GLU A 64 -11.23 5.77 -15.07
C GLU A 64 -9.86 5.27 -14.56
N ARG A 65 -9.16 6.07 -13.76
CA ARG A 65 -7.87 5.66 -13.18
C ARG A 65 -8.00 4.51 -12.19
N LEU A 66 -9.05 4.51 -11.38
CA LEU A 66 -9.33 3.39 -10.47
C LEU A 66 -9.72 2.12 -11.26
N GLU A 67 -10.46 2.24 -12.36
CA GLU A 67 -10.75 1.11 -13.26
C GLU A 67 -9.47 0.49 -13.83
N GLU A 68 -8.46 1.31 -14.16
CA GLU A 68 -7.15 0.80 -14.58
C GLU A 68 -6.46 0.04 -13.45
N TRP A 69 -6.56 0.51 -12.20
CA TRP A 69 -5.97 -0.16 -11.05
C TRP A 69 -6.66 -1.48 -10.68
N VAL A 70 -7.94 -1.62 -11.02
CA VAL A 70 -8.72 -2.86 -10.82
C VAL A 70 -8.43 -3.89 -11.91
N LYS A 71 -8.02 -3.46 -13.11
CA LYS A 71 -7.70 -4.39 -14.19
C LYS A 71 -6.58 -5.33 -13.75
N ALA A 72 -6.88 -6.62 -13.78
CA ALA A 72 -5.92 -7.64 -13.41
C ALA A 72 -4.63 -7.50 -14.22
N SER A 73 -3.52 -7.31 -13.53
CA SER A 73 -2.18 -7.36 -14.09
C SER A 73 -1.39 -8.43 -13.36
N PRO A 74 -0.70 -9.34 -14.05
CA PRO A 74 0.06 -10.40 -13.40
C PRO A 74 1.11 -9.90 -12.38
N GLY A 75 1.52 -8.64 -12.52
CA GLY A 75 2.54 -8.02 -11.67
C GLY A 75 2.02 -7.00 -10.66
N THR A 76 0.70 -6.82 -10.53
CA THR A 76 0.17 -5.77 -9.62
C THR A 76 -1.13 -6.21 -8.96
N ILE A 77 -1.24 -5.97 -7.65
CA ILE A 77 -2.45 -6.19 -6.87
C ILE A 77 -2.69 -4.95 -6.02
N ASN A 78 -3.88 -4.36 -6.15
CA ASN A 78 -4.27 -3.16 -5.43
C ASN A 78 -5.49 -3.41 -4.55
N PHE A 79 -5.51 -2.78 -3.38
CA PHE A 79 -6.62 -2.83 -2.43
C PHE A 79 -7.05 -1.42 -2.03
N ALA A 80 -8.35 -1.24 -1.84
CA ALA A 80 -8.90 -0.17 -1.04
C ALA A 80 -8.75 -0.52 0.44
N ALA A 81 -8.34 0.45 1.27
CA ALA A 81 -8.35 0.32 2.72
C ALA A 81 -9.57 1.04 3.27
N ARG A 82 -10.43 0.31 3.99
CA ARG A 82 -11.66 0.83 4.59
C ARG A 82 -11.64 0.66 6.09
N THR A 83 -12.19 1.63 6.82
CA THR A 83 -12.35 1.51 8.26
C THR A 83 -13.23 0.32 8.62
N VAL A 84 -12.90 -0.34 9.73
CA VAL A 84 -13.71 -1.43 10.29
C VAL A 84 -15.01 -0.90 10.91
N ALA A 85 -14.99 0.33 11.41
CA ALA A 85 -16.10 0.90 12.17
C ALA A 85 -17.30 1.30 11.28
N ASP A 86 -17.05 1.95 10.14
CA ASP A 86 -18.09 2.57 9.31
C ASP A 86 -17.87 2.36 7.80
N ASP A 87 -16.94 1.49 7.42
CA ASP A 87 -16.62 1.12 6.03
C ASP A 87 -16.15 2.29 5.14
N ARG A 88 -15.70 3.37 5.73
CA ARG A 88 -15.21 4.55 5.03
C ARG A 88 -13.86 4.27 4.36
N LEU A 89 -13.70 4.73 3.12
CA LEU A 89 -12.42 4.67 2.42
C LEU A 89 -11.37 5.56 3.11
N VAL A 90 -10.25 4.96 3.51
CA VAL A 90 -9.11 5.63 4.16
C VAL A 90 -7.99 5.89 3.18
N GLY A 91 -7.78 4.97 2.24
CA GLY A 91 -6.66 5.03 1.33
C GLY A 91 -6.56 3.82 0.41
N GLY A 92 -5.42 3.69 -0.23
CA GLY A 92 -5.08 2.53 -1.07
C GLY A 92 -3.72 1.96 -0.71
N ILE A 93 -3.56 0.66 -0.93
CA ILE A 93 -2.30 -0.06 -0.77
C ILE A 93 -2.19 -1.12 -1.86
N GLY A 94 -0.99 -1.34 -2.37
CA GLY A 94 -0.77 -2.33 -3.41
C GLY A 94 0.61 -2.97 -3.36
N LEU A 95 0.70 -4.10 -4.02
CA LEU A 95 1.93 -4.78 -4.38
C LEU A 95 2.13 -4.63 -5.88
N MET A 96 3.26 -4.11 -6.27
CA MET A 96 3.64 -3.83 -7.67
C MET A 96 4.91 -4.62 -8.01
N ASP A 97 5.19 -4.75 -9.30
CA ASP A 97 6.38 -5.46 -9.80
C ASP A 97 6.53 -6.85 -9.16
N ILE A 98 5.40 -7.56 -8.99
CA ILE A 98 5.39 -8.89 -8.38
C ILE A 98 6.18 -9.83 -9.29
N ASN A 99 7.30 -10.30 -8.78
CA ASN A 99 8.17 -11.28 -9.43
C ASN A 99 8.07 -12.62 -8.68
N HIS A 100 7.29 -13.54 -9.22
CA HIS A 100 7.11 -14.87 -8.64
C HIS A 100 8.33 -15.76 -8.75
N ILE A 101 9.24 -15.49 -9.70
CA ILE A 101 10.47 -16.26 -9.88
C ILE A 101 11.46 -15.95 -8.75
N ASP A 102 11.68 -14.66 -8.49
CA ASP A 102 12.60 -14.19 -7.45
C ASP A 102 11.90 -14.02 -6.09
N GLY A 103 10.57 -14.16 -6.04
CA GLY A 103 9.79 -14.08 -4.81
C GLY A 103 9.76 -12.69 -4.17
N ASN A 104 9.65 -11.62 -4.96
CA ASN A 104 9.64 -10.26 -4.42
C ASN A 104 8.58 -9.36 -5.04
N ALA A 105 8.22 -8.27 -4.33
CA ALA A 105 7.34 -7.23 -4.82
C ALA A 105 7.66 -5.87 -4.18
N GLN A 106 7.28 -4.80 -4.86
CA GLN A 106 7.27 -3.44 -4.32
C GLN A 106 5.96 -3.15 -3.61
N LEU A 107 6.02 -2.59 -2.41
CA LEU A 107 4.87 -2.10 -1.65
C LEU A 107 4.70 -0.59 -1.89
N GLY A 108 3.47 -0.17 -2.15
CA GLY A 108 3.07 1.23 -2.20
C GLY A 108 1.77 1.47 -1.47
N LEU A 109 1.65 2.58 -0.74
CA LEU A 109 0.42 2.96 -0.06
C LEU A 109 0.22 4.46 0.00
N SER A 110 -1.04 4.85 0.19
CA SER A 110 -1.44 6.23 0.46
C SER A 110 -2.61 6.25 1.44
N VAL A 111 -2.52 7.11 2.46
CA VAL A 111 -3.65 7.51 3.30
C VAL A 111 -4.15 8.83 2.76
N TYR A 112 -5.40 8.86 2.26
CA TYR A 112 -5.89 9.93 1.40
C TYR A 112 -6.17 11.25 2.13
N ARG A 113 -6.60 11.21 3.37
CA ARG A 113 -6.92 12.43 4.14
C ARG A 113 -5.83 12.71 5.17
N GLN A 114 -5.43 13.97 5.31
CA GLN A 114 -4.44 14.36 6.31
C GLN A 114 -4.93 14.14 7.74
N ASP A 115 -6.24 14.30 7.99
CA ASP A 115 -6.87 14.04 9.29
C ASP A 115 -6.76 12.56 9.73
N ASP A 116 -6.60 11.66 8.80
CA ASP A 116 -6.41 10.22 9.05
C ASP A 116 -4.94 9.86 9.36
N TRP A 117 -4.03 10.83 9.25
CA TRP A 117 -2.62 10.59 9.52
C TRP A 117 -2.35 10.49 11.03
N GLY A 118 -1.46 9.57 11.41
CA GLY A 118 -1.14 9.34 12.83
C GLY A 118 -2.15 8.48 13.59
N GLN A 119 -3.27 8.09 12.97
CA GLN A 119 -4.33 7.28 13.59
C GLN A 119 -4.06 5.76 13.57
N GLY A 120 -2.90 5.35 13.04
CA GLY A 120 -2.56 3.92 12.96
C GLY A 120 -2.96 3.23 11.65
N TYR A 121 -3.81 3.85 10.83
CA TYR A 121 -4.32 3.24 9.59
C TYR A 121 -3.21 2.77 8.65
N GLY A 122 -2.23 3.64 8.34
CA GLY A 122 -1.12 3.27 7.45
C GLY A 122 -0.28 2.10 8.00
N ARG A 123 -0.09 2.03 9.33
CA ARG A 123 0.59 0.90 9.97
C ARG A 123 -0.16 -0.41 9.71
N GLU A 124 -1.45 -0.41 9.97
CA GLU A 124 -2.25 -1.63 9.85
C GLU A 124 -2.42 -2.04 8.38
N MET A 125 -2.60 -1.08 7.46
CA MET A 125 -2.59 -1.35 6.02
C MET A 125 -1.34 -2.12 5.59
N ILE A 126 -0.15 -1.67 6.04
CA ILE A 126 1.12 -2.32 5.70
C ILE A 126 1.17 -3.74 6.28
N VAL A 127 0.80 -3.93 7.55
CA VAL A 127 0.80 -5.26 8.18
C VAL A 127 -0.11 -6.23 7.41
N LEU A 128 -1.30 -5.81 7.03
CA LEU A 128 -2.23 -6.65 6.26
C LEU A 128 -1.68 -6.98 4.86
N ALA A 129 -1.06 -6.01 4.18
CA ALA A 129 -0.45 -6.24 2.87
C ALA A 129 0.78 -7.15 2.95
N LEU A 130 1.59 -7.06 4.02
CA LEU A 130 2.72 -7.95 4.26
C LEU A 130 2.25 -9.39 4.55
N ARG A 131 1.19 -9.55 5.35
CA ARG A 131 0.55 -10.87 5.55
C ARG A 131 0.10 -11.48 4.22
N TYR A 132 -0.52 -10.67 3.36
CA TYR A 132 -0.91 -11.09 2.03
C TYR A 132 0.30 -11.50 1.18
N ALA A 133 1.32 -10.66 1.12
CA ALA A 133 2.53 -10.91 0.34
C ALA A 133 3.25 -12.19 0.76
N PHE A 134 3.44 -12.38 2.07
CA PHE A 134 4.21 -13.51 2.58
C PHE A 134 3.40 -14.81 2.68
N ASN A 135 2.10 -14.75 3.02
CA ASN A 135 1.30 -15.94 3.29
C ASN A 135 0.48 -16.40 2.08
N GLU A 136 -0.06 -15.46 1.27
CA GLU A 136 -0.89 -15.83 0.11
C GLU A 136 -0.06 -15.91 -1.18
N LEU A 137 0.82 -14.91 -1.42
CA LEU A 137 1.67 -14.91 -2.61
C LEU A 137 2.98 -15.69 -2.43
N ASN A 138 3.25 -16.15 -1.21
CA ASN A 138 4.47 -16.87 -0.86
C ASN A 138 5.76 -16.12 -1.26
N LEU A 139 5.76 -14.79 -1.18
CA LEU A 139 6.95 -13.99 -1.47
C LEU A 139 7.99 -14.17 -0.39
N HIS A 140 9.25 -13.98 -0.76
CA HIS A 140 10.40 -13.99 0.15
C HIS A 140 10.74 -12.60 0.65
N ARG A 141 10.49 -11.56 -0.16
CA ARG A 141 10.90 -10.19 0.10
C ARG A 141 9.86 -9.17 -0.35
N VAL A 142 9.63 -8.15 0.48
CA VAL A 142 8.86 -6.96 0.11
C VAL A 142 9.76 -5.75 0.28
N TRP A 143 9.77 -4.87 -0.72
CA TRP A 143 10.57 -3.65 -0.69
C TRP A 143 9.70 -2.44 -1.02
N LEU A 144 10.19 -1.27 -0.70
CA LEU A 144 9.52 0.00 -0.99
C LEU A 144 10.53 1.11 -1.23
N THR A 145 10.05 2.20 -1.81
CA THR A 145 10.80 3.43 -1.90
C THR A 145 10.04 4.59 -1.26
N THR A 146 10.78 5.55 -0.73
CA THR A 146 10.22 6.80 -0.24
C THR A 146 11.21 7.94 -0.46
N SER A 147 10.72 9.18 -0.55
CA SER A 147 11.59 10.35 -0.62
C SER A 147 12.17 10.67 0.74
N ALA A 148 13.44 11.11 0.79
CA ALA A 148 14.13 11.41 2.05
C ALA A 148 13.45 12.52 2.88
N PHE A 149 12.63 13.38 2.26
CA PHE A 149 11.82 14.37 2.97
C PHE A 149 10.59 13.77 3.68
N ASN A 150 10.20 12.52 3.37
CA ASN A 150 9.08 11.85 4.02
C ASN A 150 9.53 11.10 5.28
N GLU A 151 10.08 11.86 6.25
CA GLU A 151 10.59 11.28 7.50
C GLU A 151 9.56 10.47 8.28
N ARG A 152 8.28 10.88 8.20
CA ARG A 152 7.20 10.16 8.87
C ARG A 152 7.04 8.75 8.34
N ALA A 153 7.08 8.57 7.02
CA ALA A 153 6.99 7.26 6.41
C ALA A 153 8.23 6.40 6.74
N MET A 154 9.44 6.97 6.65
CA MET A 154 10.67 6.26 7.02
C MET A 154 10.61 5.73 8.45
N LYS A 155 10.23 6.56 9.43
CA LYS A 155 10.06 6.15 10.83
C LYS A 155 9.00 5.06 11.02
N LEU A 156 7.92 5.09 10.21
CA LEU A 156 6.90 4.03 10.24
C LEU A 156 7.45 2.72 9.71
N TYR A 157 8.14 2.74 8.57
CA TYR A 157 8.73 1.54 7.96
C TYR A 157 9.79 0.92 8.87
N GLU A 158 10.68 1.72 9.46
CA GLU A 158 11.67 1.25 10.45
C GLU A 158 11.01 0.56 11.66
N LYS A 159 9.94 1.17 12.21
CA LYS A 159 9.17 0.58 13.33
C LYS A 159 8.46 -0.73 12.97
N LEU A 160 8.19 -0.95 11.70
CA LEU A 160 7.60 -2.20 11.18
C LEU A 160 8.66 -3.26 10.84
N GLY A 161 9.95 -2.93 10.96
CA GLY A 161 11.05 -3.85 10.68
C GLY A 161 11.66 -3.74 9.28
N PHE A 162 11.22 -2.80 8.43
CA PHE A 162 11.92 -2.55 7.18
C PHE A 162 13.31 -2.01 7.43
N ARG A 163 14.29 -2.52 6.70
CA ARG A 163 15.69 -2.11 6.78
C ARG A 163 16.08 -1.20 5.62
N LEU A 164 16.91 -0.21 5.89
CA LEU A 164 17.51 0.62 4.85
C LEU A 164 18.44 -0.22 3.98
N GLU A 165 18.22 -0.21 2.67
CA GLU A 165 19.03 -0.95 1.70
C GLU A 165 19.88 -0.04 0.80
N GLY A 166 19.48 1.23 0.68
CA GLY A 166 20.25 2.18 -0.13
C GLY A 166 19.59 3.54 -0.29
N ARG A 167 20.32 4.44 -0.96
CA ARG A 167 19.85 5.78 -1.31
C ARG A 167 20.27 6.11 -2.75
N GLY A 168 19.31 6.58 -3.54
CA GLY A 168 19.57 7.23 -4.82
C GLY A 168 19.73 8.72 -4.61
N ARG A 169 20.95 9.24 -4.77
CA ARG A 169 21.25 10.66 -4.49
C ARG A 169 20.51 11.58 -5.46
N GLU A 170 19.95 12.68 -4.94
CA GLU A 170 19.34 13.77 -5.71
C GLU A 170 18.28 13.32 -6.75
N HIS A 171 17.64 12.20 -6.50
CA HIS A 171 16.72 11.55 -7.42
C HIS A 171 15.41 12.34 -7.59
N VAL A 172 14.98 13.04 -6.54
CA VAL A 172 13.69 13.72 -6.46
C VAL A 172 13.89 15.22 -6.48
N LEU A 173 13.22 15.93 -7.42
CA LEU A 173 13.14 17.39 -7.41
C LEU A 173 11.78 17.81 -6.84
N LEU A 174 11.79 18.58 -5.74
CA LEU A 174 10.61 19.14 -5.13
C LEU A 174 10.88 20.60 -4.73
N ASP A 175 10.06 21.50 -5.25
CA ASP A 175 10.13 22.96 -4.96
C ASP A 175 11.56 23.55 -5.07
N GLY A 176 12.26 23.16 -6.14
CA GLY A 176 13.63 23.59 -6.42
C GLY A 176 14.74 22.87 -5.63
N THR A 177 14.39 22.00 -4.67
CA THR A 177 15.34 21.23 -3.87
C THR A 177 15.44 19.80 -4.36
N ARG A 178 16.69 19.29 -4.45
CA ARG A 178 16.96 17.88 -4.77
C ARG A 178 17.00 17.06 -3.50
N TRP A 179 16.32 15.92 -3.54
CA TRP A 179 16.20 14.96 -2.45
C TRP A 179 16.59 13.56 -2.88
N ASP A 180 17.12 12.79 -1.96
CA ASP A 180 17.38 11.37 -2.19
C ASP A 180 16.07 10.58 -2.25
N ILE A 181 16.08 9.49 -3.03
CA ILE A 181 15.14 8.39 -2.87
C ILE A 181 15.76 7.36 -1.92
N VAL A 182 14.97 6.86 -1.00
CA VAL A 182 15.38 5.86 0.00
C VAL A 182 14.75 4.52 -0.36
N TYR A 183 15.57 3.47 -0.39
CA TYR A 183 15.16 2.09 -0.63
C TYR A 183 15.16 1.36 0.71
N MET A 184 14.05 0.69 1.03
CA MET A 184 13.93 -0.12 2.24
C MET A 184 13.31 -1.47 1.88
N GLY A 185 13.70 -2.53 2.58
CA GLY A 185 13.22 -3.88 2.34
C GLY A 185 12.97 -4.64 3.63
N MET A 186 12.16 -5.70 3.50
CA MET A 186 11.85 -6.65 4.57
C MET A 186 11.86 -8.06 3.98
N LEU A 187 12.55 -8.97 4.62
CA LEU A 187 12.49 -10.40 4.30
C LEU A 187 11.35 -11.06 5.08
N ARG A 188 10.84 -12.17 4.55
CA ARG A 188 9.78 -12.94 5.20
C ARG A 188 10.09 -13.26 6.67
N ASP A 189 11.32 -13.72 6.96
CA ASP A 189 11.74 -14.16 8.30
C ASP A 189 11.92 -12.98 9.27
N GLU A 190 11.87 -11.75 8.80
CA GLU A 190 11.91 -10.52 9.60
C GLU A 190 10.51 -10.00 9.95
N PHE A 191 9.46 -10.59 9.38
CA PHE A 191 8.08 -10.17 9.60
C PHE A 191 7.48 -10.86 10.82
N GLU A 192 7.19 -10.09 11.87
CA GLU A 192 6.63 -10.54 13.16
C GLU A 192 5.09 -10.36 13.23
N GLY A 193 4.39 -10.28 12.10
CA GLY A 193 2.99 -9.87 12.02
C GLY A 193 1.89 -10.91 12.15
#